data_cdbe819413ea439f28634540c1828228
#
_entry.id   cdbe819413ea439f28634540c1828228
#
_cell.length_a   1.000
_cell.length_b   1.000
_cell.length_c   1.000
_cell.angle_alpha   90.00
_cell.angle_beta   90.00
_cell.angle_gamma   90.00
#
_symmetry.space_group_name_H-M   'P 1'
#
loop_
_entity.id
_entity.type
_entity.pdbx_description
1 polymer ?
#
loop_
_entity_poly.entity_id
_entity_poly.type
_entity_poly.pdbx_seq_one_letter_code
_entity_poly.pdbx_strand_id
1 'polypeptide(L)'
;LKFQNIQLTRFLRYHKVLKWVDTLDIAIELAEKYPEKDAQWINFVELRKLVLSLKNFEDDPERCNEKILESIQQNWIDEME
;
A
#
# COMPACT_ATOMS: atom_id res chain seq x y z
N LEU A 1 -9.07 -7.14 -23.48
CA LEU A 1 -7.70 -6.71 -23.70
C LEU A 1 -7.21 -5.84 -22.55
N LYS A 2 -7.99 -4.82 -22.18
CA LYS A 2 -7.62 -3.96 -21.08
C LYS A 2 -7.58 -4.73 -19.77
N PHE A 3 -8.49 -5.66 -19.58
CA PHE A 3 -8.52 -6.47 -18.37
C PHE A 3 -7.26 -7.29 -18.21
N GLN A 4 -6.77 -7.87 -19.29
CA GLN A 4 -5.56 -8.67 -19.26
C GLN A 4 -4.37 -7.81 -18.85
N ASN A 5 -4.29 -6.60 -19.38
CA ASN A 5 -3.20 -5.69 -19.05
C ASN A 5 -3.22 -5.31 -17.58
N ILE A 6 -4.41 -5.05 -17.04
CA ILE A 6 -4.55 -4.70 -15.62
C ILE A 6 -4.14 -5.88 -14.73
N GLN A 7 -4.59 -7.09 -15.08
CA GLN A 7 -4.25 -8.27 -14.31
C GLN A 7 -2.76 -8.55 -14.35
N LEU A 8 -2.16 -8.39 -15.51
CA LEU A 8 -0.73 -8.60 -15.68
C LEU A 8 0.06 -7.61 -14.84
N THR A 9 -0.38 -6.35 -14.81
CA THR A 9 0.27 -5.33 -14.01
C THR A 9 0.21 -5.68 -12.52
N ARG A 10 -0.94 -6.14 -12.05
CA ARG A 10 -1.08 -6.55 -10.65
C ARG A 10 -0.19 -7.75 -10.33
N PHE A 11 -0.13 -8.71 -11.21
CA PHE A 11 0.72 -9.86 -11.02
C PHE A 11 2.18 -9.45 -10.87
N LEU A 12 2.63 -8.54 -11.71
CA LEU A 12 4.00 -8.05 -11.65
C LEU A 12 4.27 -7.31 -10.33
N ARG A 13 3.27 -6.56 -9.83
CA ARG A 13 3.42 -5.87 -8.56
C ARG A 13 3.60 -6.83 -7.40
N TYR A 14 2.93 -7.96 -7.42
CA TYR A 14 3.07 -8.94 -6.34
C TYR A 14 4.49 -9.49 -6.22
N HIS A 15 5.27 -9.39 -7.29
CA HIS A 15 6.65 -9.85 -7.28
C HIS A 15 7.65 -8.75 -6.96
N LYS A 16 7.15 -7.53 -6.76
CA LYS A 16 8.00 -6.40 -6.44
C LYS A 16 8.20 -6.30 -4.94
N VAL A 17 9.46 -6.16 -4.52
CA VAL A 17 9.78 -5.85 -3.13
C VAL A 17 9.44 -4.38 -2.89
N LEU A 18 8.70 -4.11 -1.81
CA LEU A 18 8.24 -2.78 -1.49
C LEU A 18 9.09 -2.15 -0.40
N LYS A 19 9.42 -0.89 -0.61
CA LYS A 19 10.11 -0.04 0.37
C LYS A 19 9.19 1.10 0.77
N TRP A 20 9.51 1.79 1.85
CA TRP A 20 8.67 2.90 2.33
C TRP A 20 8.40 3.95 1.25
N VAL A 21 9.38 4.19 0.37
CA VAL A 21 9.22 5.20 -0.68
C VAL A 21 8.23 4.79 -1.77
N ASP A 22 7.87 3.51 -1.83
CA ASP A 22 6.91 3.01 -2.83
C ASP A 22 5.48 3.24 -2.35
N THR A 23 5.13 4.48 -2.06
CA THR A 23 3.87 4.80 -1.39
C THR A 23 2.65 4.42 -2.20
N LEU A 24 2.71 4.59 -3.52
CA LEU A 24 1.57 4.22 -4.37
C LEU A 24 1.39 2.71 -4.43
N ASP A 25 2.46 1.97 -4.65
CA ASP A 25 2.38 0.52 -4.72
C ASP A 25 1.93 -0.08 -3.39
N ILE A 26 2.40 0.48 -2.28
CA ILE A 26 1.95 0.06 -0.95
C ILE A 26 0.45 0.29 -0.82
N ALA A 27 -0.02 1.46 -1.22
CA ALA A 27 -1.44 1.79 -1.12
C ALA A 27 -2.31 0.85 -1.95
N ILE A 28 -1.85 0.51 -3.14
CA ILE A 28 -2.59 -0.42 -4.00
C ILE A 28 -2.71 -1.79 -3.31
N GLU A 29 -1.63 -2.26 -2.71
CA GLU A 29 -1.67 -3.56 -2.04
C GLU A 29 -2.54 -3.52 -0.79
N LEU A 30 -2.52 -2.41 -0.05
CA LEU A 30 -3.39 -2.26 1.09
C LEU A 30 -4.87 -2.28 0.67
N ALA A 31 -5.19 -1.60 -0.43
CA ALA A 31 -6.55 -1.59 -0.94
C ALA A 31 -7.02 -2.99 -1.34
N GLU A 32 -6.13 -3.79 -1.89
CA GLU A 32 -6.46 -5.15 -2.29
C GLU A 32 -6.56 -6.09 -1.11
N LYS A 33 -5.67 -5.94 -0.14
CA LYS A 33 -5.64 -6.84 1.02
C LYS A 33 -6.71 -6.51 2.06
N TYR A 34 -7.03 -5.23 2.21
CA TYR A 34 -7.95 -4.76 3.23
C TYR A 34 -9.10 -3.94 2.62
N PRO A 35 -9.90 -4.55 1.74
CA PRO A 35 -10.97 -3.80 1.05
C PRO A 35 -12.04 -3.28 1.99
N GLU A 36 -12.15 -3.81 3.20
CA GLU A 36 -13.17 -3.43 4.16
C GLU A 36 -12.73 -2.32 5.08
N LYS A 37 -11.45 -1.97 5.10
CA LYS A 37 -10.97 -0.92 5.98
C LYS A 37 -11.19 0.44 5.36
N ASP A 38 -11.51 1.39 6.23
CA ASP A 38 -11.72 2.77 5.80
C ASP A 38 -10.41 3.53 5.94
N ALA A 39 -9.74 3.73 4.81
CA ALA A 39 -8.43 4.36 4.79
C ALA A 39 -8.47 5.77 5.35
N GLN A 40 -9.61 6.46 5.21
CA GLN A 40 -9.76 7.84 5.66
C GLN A 40 -9.65 7.96 7.19
N TRP A 41 -10.05 6.93 7.92
CA TRP A 41 -10.15 6.98 9.37
C TRP A 41 -9.09 6.16 10.10
N ILE A 42 -8.16 5.57 9.37
CA ILE A 42 -7.11 4.78 9.99
C ILE A 42 -6.04 5.70 10.59
N ASN A 43 -5.57 5.39 11.79
CA ASN A 43 -4.50 6.18 12.38
C ASN A 43 -3.13 5.64 11.92
N PHE A 44 -2.09 6.45 12.14
CA PHE A 44 -0.77 6.12 11.62
C PHE A 44 -0.13 4.92 12.33
N VAL A 45 -0.46 4.68 13.57
CA VAL A 45 0.05 3.52 14.29
C VAL A 45 -0.44 2.23 13.62
N GLU A 46 -1.74 2.19 13.34
CA GLU A 46 -2.32 1.03 12.67
C GLU A 46 -1.85 0.94 11.23
N LEU A 47 -1.80 2.07 10.53
CA LEU A 47 -1.35 2.08 9.15
C LEU A 47 0.06 1.49 9.02
N ARG A 48 0.96 1.90 9.89
CA ARG A 48 2.32 1.37 9.89
C ARG A 48 2.32 -0.14 10.09
N LYS A 49 1.51 -0.64 11.02
CA LYS A 49 1.41 -2.08 11.25
C LYS A 49 0.92 -2.82 10.03
N LEU A 50 -0.07 -2.26 9.34
CA LEU A 50 -0.61 -2.90 8.15
C LEU A 50 0.44 -2.98 7.04
N VAL A 51 1.21 -1.91 6.85
CA VAL A 51 2.27 -1.90 5.86
C VAL A 51 3.32 -2.97 6.18
N LEU A 52 3.72 -3.04 7.44
CA LEU A 52 4.72 -4.02 7.86
C LEU A 52 4.23 -5.46 7.70
N SER A 53 2.92 -5.66 7.64
CA SER A 53 2.34 -6.99 7.48
C SER A 53 2.26 -7.44 6.03
N LEU A 54 2.56 -6.57 5.07
CA LEU A 54 2.53 -6.95 3.66
C LEU A 54 3.67 -7.90 3.36
N LYS A 55 3.35 -8.98 2.64
CA LYS A 55 4.30 -10.06 2.38
C LYS A 55 5.59 -9.60 1.70
N ASN A 56 5.43 -8.69 0.77
CA ASN A 56 6.56 -8.24 -0.05
C ASN A 56 7.17 -6.93 0.43
N PHE A 57 6.77 -6.46 1.61
CA PHE A 57 7.36 -5.28 2.19
C PHE A 57 8.65 -5.66 2.90
N GLU A 58 9.78 -5.08 2.46
CA GLU A 58 11.09 -5.36 3.02
C GLU A 58 11.87 -4.06 3.15
N ASP A 59 11.67 -3.40 4.26
CA ASP A 59 12.40 -2.17 4.56
C ASP A 59 12.55 -2.06 6.07
N ASP A 60 13.44 -1.17 6.47
CA ASP A 60 13.68 -0.90 7.89
C ASP A 60 12.44 -0.24 8.50
N PRO A 61 11.84 -0.86 9.53
CA PRO A 61 10.65 -0.26 10.15
C PRO A 61 10.89 1.16 10.67
N GLU A 62 12.13 1.51 10.96
CA GLU A 62 12.46 2.82 11.53
C GLU A 62 12.62 3.91 10.48
N ARG A 63 12.58 3.57 9.20
CA ARG A 63 12.69 4.56 8.13
C ARG A 63 11.38 5.22 7.78
N CYS A 64 10.33 4.86 8.46
CA CYS A 64 9.01 5.44 8.29
C CYS A 64 8.95 6.83 8.92
N ASN A 65 8.21 7.75 8.30
CA ASN A 65 7.93 9.05 8.89
C ASN A 65 6.50 9.45 8.54
N GLU A 66 6.03 10.56 9.13
CA GLU A 66 4.65 11.00 8.94
C GLU A 66 4.34 11.33 7.49
N LYS A 67 5.28 11.93 6.80
CA LYS A 67 5.08 12.31 5.41
C LYS A 67 4.84 11.10 4.53
N ILE A 68 5.60 10.05 4.77
CA ILE A 68 5.43 8.79 4.05
C ILE A 68 4.07 8.19 4.36
N LEU A 69 3.69 8.16 5.63
CA LEU A 69 2.40 7.60 6.03
C LEU A 69 1.23 8.41 5.46
N GLU A 70 1.34 9.73 5.46
CA GLU A 70 0.34 10.59 4.83
C GLU A 70 0.18 10.28 3.34
N SER A 71 1.31 10.10 2.66
CA SER A 71 1.30 9.80 1.24
C SER A 71 0.64 8.44 0.97
N ILE A 72 0.99 7.45 1.77
CA ILE A 72 0.38 6.12 1.64
C ILE A 72 -1.12 6.21 1.89
N GLN A 73 -1.53 6.90 2.94
CA GLN A 73 -2.94 7.03 3.28
C GLN A 73 -3.71 7.73 2.18
N GLN A 74 -3.20 8.83 1.65
CA GLN A 74 -3.88 9.55 0.58
C GLN A 74 -3.99 8.69 -0.67
N ASN A 75 -2.93 8.00 -1.04
CA ASN A 75 -2.97 7.10 -2.19
C ASN A 75 -3.97 5.97 -1.97
N TRP A 76 -4.04 5.45 -0.74
CA TRP A 76 -5.00 4.39 -0.41
C TRP A 76 -6.43 4.90 -0.53
N ILE A 77 -6.71 6.10 -0.01
CA ILE A 77 -8.03 6.73 -0.17
C ILE A 77 -8.39 6.83 -1.64
N ASP A 78 -7.44 7.32 -2.44
CA ASP A 78 -7.67 7.48 -3.88
C ASP A 78 -7.96 6.16 -4.57
N GLU A 79 -7.28 5.09 -4.15
CA GLU A 79 -7.50 3.76 -4.73
C GLU A 79 -8.87 3.18 -4.40
N MET A 80 -9.45 3.60 -3.29
CA MET A 80 -10.76 3.10 -2.85
C MET A 80 -11.93 3.83 -3.49
N GLU A 81 -11.66 4.94 -4.17
CA GLU A 81 -12.73 5.71 -4.86
C GLU A 81 -13.00 5.19 -6.28
#